data_c276a17d6e375bddcbd8483295febc37
#
_entry.id   c276a17d6e375bddcbd8483295febc37
#
_cell.length_a   1.000
_cell.length_b   1.000
_cell.length_c   1.000
_cell.angle_alpha   90.00
_cell.angle_beta   90.00
_cell.angle_gamma   90.00
#
_symmetry.space_group_name_H-M   'P 1'
#
loop_
_entity.id
_entity.type
_entity.pdbx_description
1 polymer ?
#
loop_
_entity_poly.entity_id
_entity_poly.type
_entity_poly.pdbx_seq_one_letter_code
_entity_poly.pdbx_strand_id
1 'polypeptide(L)'
;SGTPKTQKDIIRAIADVQIADAENVLKAMLGSSDENMQKEVLYALSRVGSKASLSDLAAVAEKAGYKMEKTGANEAYIALIKRVLEQGDTKDAEKAANDLLKKSTKAGMTQTREAALQILLAAKPEAATKNLLSALKDTDKGYRNAALNFASGFADQNVYIEVMKHMLKAKPEVKVDILNWIGRESKCPSKHDMIKNLELRFDLPAKQVLLAVSYTHLTLP
;
A
#
# COMPACT_ATOMS: atom_id res chain seq x y z
N SER A 1 -2.23 35.22 20.63
CA SER A 1 -3.13 34.11 21.03
C SER A 1 -4.47 34.30 20.34
N GLY A 2 -4.73 33.50 19.29
CA GLY A 2 -5.99 33.52 18.55
C GLY A 2 -7.05 32.60 19.19
N THR A 3 -8.31 32.75 18.77
CA THR A 3 -9.37 31.80 19.12
C THR A 3 -9.04 30.41 18.57
N PRO A 4 -9.57 29.29 19.11
CA PRO A 4 -9.34 27.95 18.56
C PRO A 4 -9.69 27.83 17.07
N LYS A 5 -10.69 28.57 16.59
CA LYS A 5 -11.05 28.62 15.16
C LYS A 5 -9.91 29.24 14.34
N THR A 6 -9.41 30.41 14.76
CA THR A 6 -8.30 31.10 14.08
C THR A 6 -7.03 30.23 14.05
N GLN A 7 -6.76 29.48 15.11
CA GLN A 7 -5.60 28.58 15.16
C GLN A 7 -5.72 27.44 14.12
N LYS A 8 -6.90 26.82 13.99
CA LYS A 8 -7.16 25.79 12.98
C LYS A 8 -7.00 26.34 11.56
N ASP A 9 -7.54 27.53 11.31
CA ASP A 9 -7.42 28.18 9.99
C ASP A 9 -5.94 28.48 9.64
N ILE A 10 -5.13 28.89 10.63
CA ILE A 10 -3.69 29.10 10.44
C ILE A 10 -2.96 27.78 10.16
N ILE A 11 -3.25 26.72 10.93
CA ILE A 11 -2.65 25.40 10.72
C ILE A 11 -2.98 24.87 9.32
N ARG A 12 -4.22 25.06 8.87
CA ARG A 12 -4.65 24.69 7.53
C ARG A 12 -3.90 25.47 6.46
N ALA A 13 -3.76 26.78 6.63
CA ALA A 13 -2.99 27.62 5.72
C ALA A 13 -1.50 27.19 5.64
N ILE A 14 -0.89 26.84 6.78
CA ILE A 14 0.49 26.30 6.84
C ILE A 14 0.60 25.03 5.97
N ALA A 15 -0.37 24.12 6.08
CA ALA A 15 -0.40 22.89 5.29
C ALA A 15 -0.57 23.17 3.79
N ASP A 16 -1.47 24.08 3.43
CA ASP A 16 -1.80 24.39 2.03
C ASP A 16 -0.65 25.12 1.32
N VAL A 17 0.04 26.03 2.04
CA VAL A 17 1.23 26.75 1.51
C VAL A 17 2.53 25.95 1.70
N GLN A 18 2.48 24.84 2.45
CA GLN A 18 3.62 23.94 2.73
C GLN A 18 4.80 24.64 3.44
N ILE A 19 4.53 25.35 4.54
CA ILE A 19 5.56 26.01 5.33
C ILE A 19 6.34 24.98 6.18
N ALA A 20 7.48 24.52 5.69
CA ALA A 20 8.28 23.48 6.32
C ALA A 20 8.80 23.88 7.72
N ASP A 21 9.14 25.15 7.94
CA ASP A 21 9.65 25.67 9.21
C ASP A 21 8.63 25.54 10.38
N ALA A 22 7.36 25.29 10.06
CA ALA A 22 6.33 25.06 11.06
C ALA A 22 6.35 23.65 11.68
N GLU A 23 7.16 22.70 11.17
CA GLU A 23 7.15 21.29 11.59
C GLU A 23 7.29 21.14 13.11
N ASN A 24 8.25 21.83 13.74
CA ASN A 24 8.48 21.70 15.18
C ASN A 24 7.32 22.27 16.03
N VAL A 25 6.69 23.34 15.57
CA VAL A 25 5.52 23.93 16.25
C VAL A 25 4.34 22.98 16.17
N LEU A 26 4.09 22.40 14.99
CA LEU A 26 3.03 21.41 14.78
C LEU A 26 3.25 20.14 15.61
N LYS A 27 4.49 19.64 15.70
CA LYS A 27 4.82 18.51 16.56
C LYS A 27 4.46 18.74 18.03
N ALA A 28 4.73 19.94 18.56
CA ALA A 28 4.39 20.29 19.93
C ALA A 28 2.84 20.32 20.16
N MET A 29 2.04 20.44 19.10
CA MET A 29 0.58 20.46 19.18
C MET A 29 -0.08 19.08 18.99
N LEU A 30 0.67 18.02 18.70
CA LEU A 30 0.14 16.65 18.50
C LEU A 30 -0.60 16.09 19.72
N GLY A 31 -0.28 16.56 20.93
CA GLY A 31 -0.92 16.16 22.18
C GLY A 31 -2.23 16.89 22.50
N SER A 32 -2.80 17.66 21.57
CA SER A 32 -4.07 18.38 21.78
C SER A 32 -5.19 17.42 22.17
N SER A 33 -5.97 17.80 23.18
CA SER A 33 -7.19 17.08 23.59
C SER A 33 -8.41 17.40 22.70
N ASP A 34 -8.35 18.48 21.89
CA ASP A 34 -9.37 18.79 20.87
C ASP A 34 -9.11 17.94 19.62
N GLU A 35 -9.97 16.95 19.37
CA GLU A 35 -9.88 16.05 18.22
C GLU A 35 -9.84 16.80 16.87
N ASN A 36 -10.57 17.91 16.76
CA ASN A 36 -10.56 18.71 15.53
C ASN A 36 -9.22 19.46 15.37
N MET A 37 -8.63 19.94 16.46
CA MET A 37 -7.29 20.53 16.43
C MET A 37 -6.25 19.46 16.06
N GLN A 38 -6.33 18.30 16.68
CA GLN A 38 -5.44 17.17 16.39
C GLN A 38 -5.52 16.77 14.92
N LYS A 39 -6.73 16.71 14.33
CA LYS A 39 -6.94 16.43 12.91
C LYS A 39 -6.21 17.44 12.02
N GLU A 40 -6.35 18.73 12.27
CA GLU A 40 -5.67 19.77 11.47
C GLU A 40 -4.14 19.70 11.62
N VAL A 41 -3.64 19.43 12.83
CA VAL A 41 -2.21 19.25 13.09
C VAL A 41 -1.65 18.03 12.35
N LEU A 42 -2.34 16.90 12.40
CA LEU A 42 -1.94 15.67 11.70
C LEU A 42 -1.96 15.87 10.18
N TYR A 43 -3.00 16.53 9.65
CA TYR A 43 -3.06 16.90 8.25
C TYR A 43 -1.87 17.80 7.87
N ALA A 44 -1.59 18.84 8.66
CA ALA A 44 -0.49 19.75 8.39
C ALA A 44 0.85 19.02 8.40
N LEU A 45 1.14 18.17 9.42
CA LEU A 45 2.37 17.38 9.47
C LEU A 45 2.52 16.41 8.31
N SER A 46 1.42 15.84 7.82
CA SER A 46 1.49 14.99 6.62
C SER A 46 1.92 15.76 5.36
N ARG A 47 1.71 17.08 5.34
CA ARG A 47 1.99 17.97 4.20
C ARG A 47 3.34 18.69 4.28
N VAL A 48 3.78 19.05 5.49
CA VAL A 48 5.01 19.82 5.70
C VAL A 48 6.11 19.05 6.41
N GLY A 49 5.77 17.93 7.08
CA GLY A 49 6.71 17.14 7.86
C GLY A 49 7.82 16.51 7.03
N SER A 50 8.90 16.22 7.72
CA SER A 50 10.07 15.48 7.23
C SER A 50 10.20 14.13 7.94
N LYS A 51 11.28 13.40 7.66
CA LYS A 51 11.61 12.17 8.40
C LYS A 51 11.69 12.37 9.93
N ALA A 52 11.92 13.60 10.41
CA ALA A 52 11.97 13.93 11.84
C ALA A 52 10.60 13.77 12.54
N SER A 53 9.49 13.77 11.80
CA SER A 53 8.13 13.57 12.33
C SER A 53 7.64 12.12 12.21
N LEU A 54 8.39 11.21 11.58
CA LEU A 54 7.95 9.82 11.36
C LEU A 54 7.64 9.09 12.68
N SER A 55 8.49 9.24 13.70
CA SER A 55 8.28 8.57 14.99
C SER A 55 7.07 9.11 15.74
N ASP A 56 6.83 10.40 15.65
CA ASP A 56 5.69 11.06 16.33
C ASP A 56 4.37 10.62 15.70
N LEU A 57 4.27 10.64 14.37
CA LEU A 57 3.07 10.18 13.67
C LEU A 57 2.88 8.66 13.79
N ALA A 58 3.96 7.87 13.82
CA ALA A 58 3.87 6.44 14.10
C ALA A 58 3.23 6.15 15.47
N ALA A 59 3.62 6.92 16.50
CA ALA A 59 3.05 6.76 17.84
C ALA A 59 1.56 7.11 17.90
N VAL A 60 1.12 8.14 17.18
CA VAL A 60 -0.30 8.52 17.10
C VAL A 60 -1.10 7.49 16.31
N ALA A 61 -0.59 7.00 15.18
CA ALA A 61 -1.22 5.93 14.40
C ALA A 61 -1.33 4.62 15.19
N GLU A 62 -0.34 4.29 16.02
CA GLU A 62 -0.37 3.13 16.92
C GLU A 62 -1.46 3.25 17.98
N LYS A 63 -1.63 4.41 18.60
CA LYS A 63 -2.72 4.69 19.54
C LYS A 63 -4.10 4.58 18.87
N ALA A 64 -4.21 4.98 17.61
CA ALA A 64 -5.42 4.82 16.80
C ALA A 64 -5.64 3.36 16.33
N GLY A 65 -4.74 2.42 16.63
CA GLY A 65 -4.82 1.02 16.22
C GLY A 65 -4.71 0.82 14.71
N TYR A 66 -4.08 1.75 14.01
CA TYR A 66 -3.91 1.72 12.54
C TYR A 66 -5.23 1.70 11.76
N LYS A 67 -6.29 2.20 12.37
CA LYS A 67 -7.64 2.31 11.78
C LYS A 67 -7.83 3.66 11.11
N MET A 68 -8.76 3.70 10.17
CA MET A 68 -9.39 4.97 9.77
C MET A 68 -10.27 5.45 10.92
N GLU A 69 -9.97 6.64 11.43
CA GLU A 69 -10.71 7.25 12.54
C GLU A 69 -10.78 8.78 12.36
N LYS A 70 -11.52 9.46 13.25
CA LYS A 70 -11.91 10.88 13.06
C LYS A 70 -10.73 11.85 12.93
N THR A 71 -9.60 11.58 13.60
CA THR A 71 -8.43 12.47 13.55
C THR A 71 -7.60 12.25 12.30
N GLY A 72 -7.75 11.13 11.61
CA GLY A 72 -6.95 10.78 10.43
C GLY A 72 -5.50 10.44 10.75
N ALA A 73 -5.22 9.93 11.96
CA ALA A 73 -3.87 9.65 12.43
C ALA A 73 -3.12 8.65 11.53
N ASN A 74 -3.78 7.57 11.15
CA ASN A 74 -3.19 6.55 10.31
C ASN A 74 -2.93 7.06 8.89
N GLU A 75 -3.88 7.79 8.32
CA GLU A 75 -3.78 8.40 7.00
C GLU A 75 -2.66 9.44 6.94
N ALA A 76 -2.54 10.26 7.99
CA ALA A 76 -1.45 11.25 8.10
C ALA A 76 -0.08 10.58 8.17
N TYR A 77 0.05 9.48 8.92
CA TYR A 77 1.30 8.73 8.97
C TYR A 77 1.68 8.12 7.61
N ILE A 78 0.72 7.47 6.93
CA ILE A 78 0.92 6.92 5.58
C ILE A 78 1.33 8.03 4.60
N ALA A 79 0.64 9.18 4.64
CA ALA A 79 0.94 10.32 3.77
C ALA A 79 2.35 10.88 4.05
N LEU A 80 2.76 10.97 5.32
CA LEU A 80 4.11 11.41 5.67
C LEU A 80 5.17 10.44 5.16
N ILE A 81 4.98 9.11 5.29
CA ILE A 81 5.95 8.13 4.75
C ILE A 81 6.11 8.31 3.24
N LYS A 82 5.01 8.50 2.49
CA LYS A 82 5.05 8.76 1.04
C LYS A 82 5.82 10.05 0.74
N ARG A 83 5.55 11.13 1.48
CA ARG A 83 6.27 12.39 1.33
C ARG A 83 7.77 12.24 1.59
N VAL A 84 8.17 11.53 2.65
CA VAL A 84 9.58 11.25 2.98
C VAL A 84 10.26 10.48 1.85
N LEU A 85 9.55 9.53 1.22
CA LEU A 85 10.04 8.83 0.04
C LEU A 85 10.23 9.79 -1.16
N GLU A 86 9.26 10.68 -1.42
CA GLU A 86 9.32 11.70 -2.48
C GLU A 86 10.45 12.71 -2.26
N GLN A 87 10.80 12.99 -1.01
CA GLN A 87 11.94 13.83 -0.64
C GLN A 87 13.31 13.15 -0.86
N GLY A 88 13.32 11.85 -1.21
CA GLY A 88 14.54 11.08 -1.45
C GLY A 88 15.10 10.37 -0.20
N ASP A 89 14.46 10.50 0.96
CA ASP A 89 14.84 9.80 2.19
C ASP A 89 14.36 8.32 2.16
N THR A 90 14.74 7.59 1.10
CA THR A 90 14.24 6.24 0.78
C THR A 90 14.44 5.25 1.92
N LYS A 91 15.59 5.28 2.61
CA LYS A 91 15.87 4.35 3.72
C LYS A 91 14.94 4.54 4.91
N ASP A 92 14.65 5.80 5.25
CA ASP A 92 13.77 6.14 6.36
C ASP A 92 12.31 5.79 6.00
N ALA A 93 11.89 6.05 4.77
CA ALA A 93 10.58 5.66 4.25
C ALA A 93 10.41 4.13 4.19
N GLU A 94 11.42 3.37 3.71
CA GLU A 94 11.41 1.91 3.69
C GLU A 94 11.27 1.33 5.10
N LYS A 95 12.05 1.84 6.05
CA LYS A 95 11.99 1.42 7.45
C LYS A 95 10.61 1.68 8.05
N ALA A 96 10.08 2.89 7.89
CA ALA A 96 8.76 3.26 8.40
C ALA A 96 7.64 2.39 7.79
N ALA A 97 7.69 2.15 6.47
CA ALA A 97 6.72 1.30 5.78
C ALA A 97 6.79 -0.17 6.23
N ASN A 98 7.99 -0.73 6.47
CA ASN A 98 8.16 -2.09 7.00
C ASN A 98 7.59 -2.20 8.43
N ASP A 99 7.84 -1.22 9.29
CA ASP A 99 7.29 -1.19 10.65
C ASP A 99 5.76 -1.06 10.62
N LEU A 100 5.23 -0.20 9.75
CA LEU A 100 3.80 -0.05 9.55
C LEU A 100 3.16 -1.35 9.06
N LEU A 101 3.74 -2.03 8.06
CA LEU A 101 3.27 -3.31 7.55
C LEU A 101 3.21 -4.37 8.66
N LYS A 102 4.29 -4.49 9.44
CA LYS A 102 4.37 -5.46 10.54
C LYS A 102 3.32 -5.21 11.62
N LYS A 103 3.14 -3.96 12.03
CA LYS A 103 2.22 -3.57 13.11
C LYS A 103 0.76 -3.66 12.65
N SER A 104 0.44 -3.19 11.43
CA SER A 104 -0.90 -3.30 10.86
C SER A 104 -1.30 -4.74 10.56
N THR A 105 -0.36 -5.64 10.25
CA THR A 105 -0.60 -7.08 10.13
C THR A 105 -1.06 -7.66 11.46
N LYS A 106 -0.39 -7.34 12.56
CA LYS A 106 -0.80 -7.78 13.90
C LYS A 106 -2.17 -7.23 14.31
N ALA A 107 -2.48 -6.02 13.89
CA ALA A 107 -3.76 -5.36 14.16
C ALA A 107 -4.90 -5.82 13.23
N GLY A 108 -4.63 -6.60 12.18
CA GLY A 108 -5.62 -7.06 11.21
C GLY A 108 -6.14 -5.94 10.28
N MET A 109 -5.36 -4.89 10.04
CA MET A 109 -5.77 -3.72 9.28
C MET A 109 -5.35 -3.85 7.80
N THR A 110 -6.15 -4.54 6.99
CA THR A 110 -5.85 -4.85 5.58
C THR A 110 -5.51 -3.61 4.77
N GLN A 111 -6.33 -2.55 4.80
CA GLN A 111 -6.10 -1.33 4.02
C GLN A 111 -4.76 -0.63 4.37
N THR A 112 -4.41 -0.61 5.66
CA THR A 112 -3.12 -0.05 6.11
C THR A 112 -1.94 -0.91 5.64
N ARG A 113 -2.10 -2.23 5.64
CA ARG A 113 -1.12 -3.18 5.08
C ARG A 113 -0.91 -2.96 3.58
N GLU A 114 -1.99 -2.76 2.84
CA GLU A 114 -1.95 -2.45 1.41
C GLU A 114 -1.17 -1.15 1.14
N ALA A 115 -1.47 -0.08 1.88
CA ALA A 115 -0.76 1.19 1.75
C ALA A 115 0.75 1.04 2.07
N ALA A 116 1.09 0.31 3.13
CA ALA A 116 2.49 0.04 3.49
C ALA A 116 3.21 -0.76 2.39
N LEU A 117 2.56 -1.80 1.83
CA LEU A 117 3.12 -2.57 0.72
C LEU A 117 3.36 -1.69 -0.51
N GLN A 118 2.40 -0.84 -0.89
CA GLN A 118 2.54 0.09 -2.00
C GLN A 118 3.79 0.96 -1.85
N ILE A 119 4.02 1.50 -0.66
CA ILE A 119 5.21 2.31 -0.36
C ILE A 119 6.50 1.47 -0.50
N LEU A 120 6.51 0.23 0.01
CA LEU A 120 7.67 -0.66 -0.08
C LEU A 120 8.02 -1.02 -1.53
N LEU A 121 7.02 -1.25 -2.37
CA LEU A 121 7.22 -1.52 -3.80
C LEU A 121 7.83 -0.32 -4.52
N ALA A 122 7.43 0.90 -4.15
CA ALA A 122 7.98 2.14 -4.70
C ALA A 122 9.36 2.48 -4.15
N ALA A 123 9.60 2.26 -2.85
CA ALA A 123 10.86 2.59 -2.19
C ALA A 123 12.02 1.69 -2.63
N LYS A 124 11.72 0.45 -3.05
CA LYS A 124 12.75 -0.55 -3.39
C LYS A 124 12.32 -1.39 -4.60
N PRO A 125 12.37 -0.80 -5.81
CA PRO A 125 11.94 -1.47 -7.04
C PRO A 125 12.68 -2.79 -7.30
N GLU A 126 13.97 -2.89 -6.94
CA GLU A 126 14.76 -4.11 -7.06
C GLU A 126 14.30 -5.26 -6.15
N ALA A 127 13.56 -4.95 -5.08
CA ALA A 127 12.94 -5.95 -4.20
C ALA A 127 11.44 -6.14 -4.46
N ALA A 128 10.85 -5.43 -5.42
CA ALA A 128 9.40 -5.42 -5.66
C ALA A 128 8.85 -6.83 -5.94
N THR A 129 9.51 -7.61 -6.80
CA THR A 129 9.11 -9.00 -7.08
C THR A 129 9.14 -9.87 -5.81
N LYS A 130 10.17 -9.74 -4.98
CA LYS A 130 10.27 -10.49 -3.71
C LYS A 130 9.13 -10.11 -2.76
N ASN A 131 8.84 -8.82 -2.63
CA ASN A 131 7.76 -8.32 -1.79
C ASN A 131 6.38 -8.79 -2.29
N LEU A 132 6.15 -8.77 -3.60
CA LEU A 132 4.97 -9.32 -4.25
C LEU A 132 4.79 -10.80 -3.90
N LEU A 133 5.80 -11.64 -4.15
CA LEU A 133 5.75 -13.08 -3.87
C LEU A 133 5.56 -13.40 -2.39
N SER A 134 6.04 -12.53 -1.50
CA SER A 134 5.76 -12.64 -0.06
C SER A 134 4.29 -12.33 0.25
N ALA A 135 3.73 -11.28 -0.36
CA ALA A 135 2.34 -10.90 -0.18
C ALA A 135 1.36 -11.97 -0.71
N LEU A 136 1.72 -12.70 -1.78
CA LEU A 136 0.92 -13.80 -2.33
C LEU A 136 0.79 -15.02 -1.41
N LYS A 137 1.62 -15.13 -0.38
CA LYS A 137 1.52 -16.19 0.65
C LYS A 137 0.53 -15.87 1.77
N ASP A 138 0.00 -14.66 1.79
CA ASP A 138 -0.90 -14.20 2.84
C ASP A 138 -2.25 -14.92 2.77
N THR A 139 -2.91 -15.06 3.90
CA THR A 139 -4.25 -15.65 3.99
C THR A 139 -5.36 -14.67 3.60
N ASP A 140 -5.11 -13.37 3.72
CA ASP A 140 -6.04 -12.31 3.35
C ASP A 140 -6.10 -12.14 1.83
N LYS A 141 -7.24 -12.48 1.25
CA LYS A 141 -7.50 -12.36 -0.19
C LYS A 141 -7.43 -10.91 -0.67
N GLY A 142 -7.93 -9.96 0.13
CA GLY A 142 -7.89 -8.52 -0.21
C GLY A 142 -6.45 -8.06 -0.37
N TYR A 143 -5.61 -8.39 0.61
CA TYR A 143 -4.18 -8.04 0.58
C TYR A 143 -3.43 -8.68 -0.60
N ARG A 144 -3.69 -9.97 -0.93
CA ARG A 144 -3.10 -10.62 -2.11
C ARG A 144 -3.52 -9.93 -3.41
N ASN A 145 -4.81 -9.62 -3.55
CA ASN A 145 -5.32 -8.94 -4.73
C ASN A 145 -4.78 -7.51 -4.89
N ALA A 146 -4.63 -6.77 -3.79
CA ALA A 146 -3.98 -5.46 -3.81
C ALA A 146 -2.53 -5.57 -4.29
N ALA A 147 -1.78 -6.56 -3.79
CA ALA A 147 -0.40 -6.82 -4.23
C ALA A 147 -0.30 -7.09 -5.74
N LEU A 148 -1.21 -7.90 -6.29
CA LEU A 148 -1.29 -8.19 -7.72
C LEU A 148 -1.66 -6.93 -8.53
N ASN A 149 -2.61 -6.13 -8.05
CA ASN A 149 -2.98 -4.87 -8.70
C ASN A 149 -1.80 -3.87 -8.72
N PHE A 150 -1.02 -3.79 -7.65
CA PHE A 150 0.19 -2.96 -7.64
C PHE A 150 1.24 -3.49 -8.62
N ALA A 151 1.35 -4.81 -8.76
CA ALA A 151 2.28 -5.44 -9.70
C ALA A 151 2.01 -5.03 -11.16
N SER A 152 0.77 -4.76 -11.54
CA SER A 152 0.40 -4.26 -12.88
C SER A 152 1.16 -2.98 -13.27
N GLY A 153 1.60 -2.18 -12.29
CA GLY A 153 2.36 -0.95 -12.51
C GLY A 153 3.84 -1.18 -12.85
N PHE A 154 4.43 -2.30 -12.44
CA PHE A 154 5.86 -2.58 -12.62
C PHE A 154 6.18 -3.95 -13.25
N ALA A 155 5.19 -4.80 -13.48
CA ALA A 155 5.41 -6.14 -13.99
C ALA A 155 6.02 -6.11 -15.39
N ASP A 156 7.17 -6.75 -15.50
CA ASP A 156 7.84 -7.11 -16.74
C ASP A 156 7.77 -8.64 -16.95
N GLN A 157 8.41 -9.15 -18.01
CA GLN A 157 8.43 -10.56 -18.31
C GLN A 157 8.96 -11.42 -17.15
N ASN A 158 9.98 -10.94 -16.41
CA ASN A 158 10.57 -11.69 -15.31
C ASN A 158 9.60 -11.79 -14.13
N VAL A 159 8.88 -10.72 -13.83
CA VAL A 159 7.85 -10.71 -12.77
C VAL A 159 6.76 -11.73 -13.08
N TYR A 160 6.25 -11.76 -14.32
CA TYR A 160 5.26 -12.78 -14.73
C TYR A 160 5.79 -14.20 -14.57
N ILE A 161 7.04 -14.47 -15.00
CA ILE A 161 7.66 -15.79 -14.85
C ILE A 161 7.75 -16.20 -13.39
N GLU A 162 8.19 -15.32 -12.50
CA GLU A 162 8.33 -15.61 -11.07
C GLU A 162 6.97 -15.83 -10.39
N VAL A 163 5.96 -15.02 -10.72
CA VAL A 163 4.59 -15.22 -10.23
C VAL A 163 4.02 -16.55 -10.72
N MET A 164 4.27 -16.93 -11.96
CA MET A 164 3.85 -18.22 -12.51
C MET A 164 4.53 -19.41 -11.81
N LYS A 165 5.83 -19.33 -11.56
CA LYS A 165 6.55 -20.35 -10.77
C LYS A 165 5.96 -20.49 -9.38
N HIS A 166 5.63 -19.37 -8.74
CA HIS A 166 4.97 -19.35 -7.44
C HIS A 166 3.60 -20.03 -7.50
N MET A 167 2.79 -19.71 -8.51
CA MET A 167 1.46 -20.25 -8.71
C MET A 167 1.44 -21.78 -8.79
N LEU A 168 2.42 -22.40 -9.44
CA LEU A 168 2.48 -23.87 -9.57
C LEU A 168 2.48 -24.59 -8.21
N LYS A 169 3.03 -23.95 -7.16
CA LYS A 169 3.17 -24.50 -5.81
C LYS A 169 2.17 -23.90 -4.82
N ALA A 170 1.37 -22.95 -5.26
CA ALA A 170 0.45 -22.20 -4.40
C ALA A 170 -0.83 -23.02 -4.09
N LYS A 171 -1.55 -22.60 -3.05
CA LYS A 171 -2.88 -23.11 -2.73
C LYS A 171 -3.90 -22.76 -3.82
N PRO A 172 -5.00 -23.51 -3.97
CA PRO A 172 -6.01 -23.29 -5.01
C PRO A 172 -6.54 -21.86 -5.09
N GLU A 173 -6.84 -21.24 -3.96
CA GLU A 173 -7.34 -19.88 -3.89
C GLU A 173 -6.34 -18.85 -4.42
N VAL A 174 -5.05 -19.04 -4.15
CA VAL A 174 -3.96 -18.17 -4.65
C VAL A 174 -3.78 -18.35 -6.15
N LYS A 175 -3.90 -19.58 -6.67
CA LYS A 175 -3.89 -19.85 -8.11
C LYS A 175 -5.00 -19.07 -8.82
N VAL A 176 -6.21 -19.08 -8.26
CA VAL A 176 -7.36 -18.34 -8.81
C VAL A 176 -7.09 -16.83 -8.81
N ASP A 177 -6.55 -16.28 -7.73
CA ASP A 177 -6.21 -14.86 -7.65
C ASP A 177 -5.20 -14.45 -8.74
N ILE A 178 -4.13 -15.26 -8.91
CA ILE A 178 -3.09 -15.02 -9.91
C ILE A 178 -3.64 -15.14 -11.35
N LEU A 179 -4.45 -16.16 -11.63
CA LEU A 179 -5.06 -16.35 -12.94
C LEU A 179 -6.00 -15.19 -13.32
N ASN A 180 -6.82 -14.73 -12.37
CA ASN A 180 -7.66 -13.57 -12.56
C ASN A 180 -6.83 -12.30 -12.84
N TRP A 181 -5.71 -12.12 -12.19
CA TRP A 181 -4.79 -11.02 -12.48
C TRP A 181 -4.21 -11.13 -13.88
N ILE A 182 -3.58 -12.26 -14.23
CA ILE A 182 -3.01 -12.51 -15.58
C ILE A 182 -4.07 -12.31 -16.65
N GLY A 183 -5.32 -12.77 -16.39
CA GLY A 183 -6.45 -12.61 -17.29
C GLY A 183 -6.70 -11.15 -17.69
N ARG A 184 -6.52 -10.21 -16.76
CA ARG A 184 -6.74 -8.77 -16.99
C ARG A 184 -5.52 -8.05 -17.57
N GLU A 185 -4.32 -8.66 -17.48
CA GLU A 185 -3.08 -8.01 -17.90
C GLU A 185 -2.91 -8.04 -19.44
N SER A 186 -2.95 -6.88 -20.07
CA SER A 186 -2.67 -6.74 -21.51
C SER A 186 -1.18 -6.87 -21.85
N LYS A 187 -0.29 -6.61 -20.89
CA LYS A 187 1.17 -6.64 -21.07
C LYS A 187 1.80 -8.01 -20.83
N CYS A 188 1.00 -9.01 -20.43
CA CYS A 188 1.54 -10.36 -20.16
C CYS A 188 2.02 -11.02 -21.46
N PRO A 189 3.32 -11.26 -21.64
CA PRO A 189 3.84 -11.90 -22.84
C PRO A 189 3.32 -13.33 -22.95
N SER A 190 2.99 -13.76 -24.16
CA SER A 190 2.57 -15.15 -24.44
C SER A 190 1.46 -15.68 -23.53
N LYS A 191 0.53 -14.80 -23.14
CA LYS A 191 -0.59 -15.12 -22.27
C LYS A 191 -1.34 -16.37 -22.72
N HIS A 192 -1.59 -16.49 -24.03
CA HIS A 192 -2.26 -17.64 -24.62
C HIS A 192 -1.46 -18.94 -24.41
N ASP A 193 -0.15 -18.92 -24.68
CA ASP A 193 0.73 -20.09 -24.54
C ASP A 193 0.89 -20.47 -23.05
N MET A 194 0.99 -19.48 -22.18
CA MET A 194 1.03 -19.70 -20.72
C MET A 194 -0.24 -20.39 -20.23
N ILE A 195 -1.40 -19.93 -20.64
CA ILE A 195 -2.71 -20.50 -20.28
C ILE A 195 -2.81 -21.93 -20.80
N LYS A 196 -2.52 -22.17 -22.07
CA LYS A 196 -2.59 -23.48 -22.71
C LYS A 196 -1.68 -24.53 -22.05
N ASN A 197 -0.46 -24.15 -21.69
CA ASN A 197 0.49 -25.04 -21.02
C ASN A 197 0.12 -25.35 -19.56
N LEU A 198 -0.74 -24.54 -18.96
CA LEU A 198 -1.16 -24.66 -17.56
C LEU A 198 -2.46 -25.45 -17.40
N GLU A 199 -3.30 -25.57 -18.46
CA GLU A 199 -4.59 -26.28 -18.41
C GLU A 199 -4.49 -27.71 -17.88
N LEU A 200 -3.37 -28.38 -18.14
CA LEU A 200 -3.13 -29.77 -17.74
C LEU A 200 -2.69 -29.95 -16.29
N ARG A 201 -2.41 -28.86 -15.56
CA ARG A 201 -1.72 -28.90 -14.25
C ARG A 201 -2.54 -28.34 -13.08
N PHE A 202 -3.78 -27.92 -13.31
CA PHE A 202 -4.61 -27.29 -12.28
C PHE A 202 -5.69 -28.24 -11.73
N ASP A 203 -6.04 -28.02 -10.46
CA ASP A 203 -7.25 -28.53 -9.85
C ASP A 203 -8.54 -27.89 -10.47
N LEU A 204 -9.68 -28.49 -10.20
CA LEU A 204 -10.96 -28.11 -10.83
C LEU A 204 -11.31 -26.62 -10.72
N PRO A 205 -11.20 -25.95 -9.55
CA PRO A 205 -11.52 -24.53 -9.42
C PRO A 205 -10.64 -23.63 -10.29
N ALA A 206 -9.33 -23.92 -10.36
CA ALA A 206 -8.39 -23.16 -11.16
C ALA A 206 -8.61 -23.38 -12.66
N LYS A 207 -9.00 -24.61 -13.09
CA LYS A 207 -9.37 -24.90 -14.47
C LYS A 207 -10.60 -24.12 -14.91
N GLN A 208 -11.62 -23.97 -14.07
CA GLN A 208 -12.82 -23.18 -14.40
C GLN A 208 -12.48 -21.71 -14.63
N VAL A 209 -11.64 -21.11 -13.79
CA VAL A 209 -11.18 -19.72 -13.98
C VAL A 209 -10.35 -19.59 -15.24
N LEU A 210 -9.47 -20.55 -15.51
CA LEU A 210 -8.63 -20.57 -16.70
C LEU A 210 -9.49 -20.61 -17.98
N LEU A 211 -10.50 -21.47 -18.02
CA LEU A 211 -11.45 -21.56 -19.14
C LEU A 211 -12.23 -20.26 -19.33
N ALA A 212 -12.72 -19.64 -18.24
CA ALA A 212 -13.43 -18.37 -18.30
C ALA A 212 -12.53 -17.24 -18.85
N VAL A 213 -11.28 -17.16 -18.39
CA VAL A 213 -10.29 -16.19 -18.88
C VAL A 213 -9.95 -16.42 -20.35
N SER A 214 -9.77 -17.67 -20.77
CA SER A 214 -9.50 -18.02 -22.17
C SER A 214 -10.67 -17.66 -23.09
N TYR A 215 -11.90 -17.93 -22.64
CA TYR A 215 -13.12 -17.66 -23.40
C TYR A 215 -13.37 -16.15 -23.60
N THR A 216 -13.17 -15.33 -22.57
CA THR A 216 -13.35 -13.88 -22.66
C THR A 216 -12.36 -13.21 -23.61
N HIS A 217 -11.18 -13.81 -23.85
CA HIS A 217 -10.18 -13.29 -24.79
C HIS A 217 -10.35 -13.76 -26.23
N LEU A 218 -11.10 -14.82 -26.45
CA LEU A 218 -11.42 -15.32 -27.80
C LEU A 218 -12.65 -14.64 -28.40
N THR A 219 -13.46 -13.96 -27.58
CA THR A 219 -14.75 -13.35 -27.99
C THR A 219 -14.74 -11.83 -28.05
N LEU A 220 -13.61 -11.16 -27.75
CA LEU A 220 -13.47 -9.71 -27.95
C LEU A 220 -12.81 -9.46 -29.31
N PRO A 221 -13.41 -8.57 -30.13
CA PRO A 221 -12.93 -8.20 -31.46
C PRO A 221 -11.59 -7.46 -31.39
#